data_8bb8544126858ea1eac9bb2568646188
#
_entry.id   8bb8544126858ea1eac9bb2568646188
#
_cell.length_a   1.000
_cell.length_b   1.000
_cell.length_c   1.000
_cell.angle_alpha   90.00
_cell.angle_beta   90.00
_cell.angle_gamma   90.00
#
_symmetry.space_group_name_H-M   'P 1'
#
loop_
_entity.id
_entity.type
_entity.pdbx_description
1 polymer ?
#
loop_
_entity_poly.entity_id
_entity_poly.type
_entity_poly.pdbx_seq_one_letter_code
_entity_poly.pdbx_strand_id
1 'polypeptide(L)'
;KGYIMKKLTLTSLMAVFAVSAANAAAINDNPLYRPDQGKFYSMTEVASNSKATTSWAAAEEFGYGITDKLAIAVATSVNETDWFDSSDWDTMGLGLSYRVMDMNGWMVDLTGSYGVGPVMPYKGSFLDKDLTDYQWSIGAQVGKTMGNLTLAGHVAMDYVNSESFNWNDDGWHTVRLGADAFLTLNDNWALVGGVEYTGTTDDKMFGKVKVENAGTWTGTVGVNYNFCENSFVGAYVGRAMSHKAAGEWSTDAGFAFGGKFGIQF
;
A
#
# COMPACT_ATOMS: atom_id res chain seq x y z
N LYS A 1 -10.19 -1.67 -26.52
CA LYS A 1 -8.84 -1.19 -26.18
C LYS A 1 -8.83 -0.31 -24.91
N GLY A 2 -9.83 0.56 -24.67
CA GLY A 2 -9.88 1.44 -23.50
C GLY A 2 -10.25 0.78 -22.17
N TYR A 3 -10.84 -0.41 -22.19
CA TYR A 3 -11.31 -1.10 -20.98
C TYR A 3 -10.19 -1.80 -20.18
N ILE A 4 -9.18 -2.31 -20.89
CA ILE A 4 -8.02 -2.98 -20.28
C ILE A 4 -7.12 -1.95 -19.60
N MET A 5 -6.91 -0.77 -20.21
CA MET A 5 -6.11 0.29 -19.58
C MET A 5 -6.74 0.88 -18.32
N LYS A 6 -8.08 1.00 -18.27
CA LYS A 6 -8.78 1.46 -17.05
C LYS A 6 -8.62 0.50 -15.88
N LYS A 7 -8.61 -0.81 -16.14
CA LYS A 7 -8.40 -1.84 -15.10
C LYS A 7 -6.96 -1.88 -14.60
N LEU A 8 -5.96 -1.71 -15.47
CA LEU A 8 -4.56 -1.66 -15.07
C LEU A 8 -4.24 -0.46 -14.16
N THR A 9 -4.84 0.70 -14.42
CA THR A 9 -4.61 1.92 -13.62
C THR A 9 -5.20 1.79 -12.21
N LEU A 10 -6.34 1.12 -12.06
CA LEU A 10 -6.96 0.89 -10.77
C LEU A 10 -6.22 -0.19 -9.98
N THR A 11 -5.81 -1.28 -10.63
CA THR A 11 -5.09 -2.39 -10.01
C THR A 11 -3.69 -1.98 -9.54
N SER A 12 -2.98 -1.13 -10.28
CA SER A 12 -1.69 -0.60 -9.85
C SER A 12 -1.80 0.38 -8.67
N LEU A 13 -2.87 1.16 -8.61
CA LEU A 13 -3.13 2.03 -7.46
C LEU A 13 -3.48 1.20 -6.20
N MET A 14 -4.25 0.13 -6.35
CA MET A 14 -4.66 -0.75 -5.25
C MET A 14 -3.54 -1.68 -4.78
N ALA A 15 -2.66 -2.15 -5.67
CA ALA A 15 -1.45 -2.88 -5.27
C ALA A 15 -0.51 -2.01 -4.42
N VAL A 16 -0.46 -0.71 -4.67
CA VAL A 16 0.25 0.26 -3.82
C VAL A 16 -0.37 0.33 -2.43
N PHE A 17 -1.71 0.30 -2.30
CA PHE A 17 -2.36 0.33 -0.99
C PHE A 17 -2.22 -0.97 -0.21
N ALA A 18 -2.39 -2.13 -0.84
CA ALA A 18 -2.27 -3.42 -0.16
C ALA A 18 -0.84 -3.74 0.30
N VAL A 19 0.16 -3.20 -0.37
CA VAL A 19 1.57 -3.42 -0.03
C VAL A 19 2.13 -2.31 0.86
N SER A 20 1.58 -1.08 0.80
CA SER A 20 1.93 -0.04 1.76
C SER A 20 1.40 -0.34 3.17
N ALA A 21 0.30 -1.07 3.29
CA ALA A 21 -0.18 -1.56 4.57
C ALA A 21 0.81 -2.51 5.26
N ALA A 22 1.61 -3.28 4.50
CA ALA A 22 2.65 -4.13 5.07
C ALA A 22 3.90 -3.35 5.56
N ASN A 23 4.01 -2.06 5.27
CA ASN A 23 5.14 -1.22 5.67
C ASN A 23 4.81 -0.37 6.89
N ALA A 24 4.57 -1.02 8.04
CA ALA A 24 4.44 -0.37 9.34
C ALA A 24 3.42 0.79 9.35
N ALA A 25 2.15 0.44 9.35
CA ALA A 25 1.12 1.39 9.67
C ALA A 25 1.38 2.01 11.03
N ALA A 26 1.48 3.29 11.05
CA ALA A 26 1.53 4.05 12.28
C ALA A 26 0.13 4.21 12.83
N ILE A 27 0.02 4.19 14.15
CA ILE A 27 -1.09 4.90 14.78
C ILE A 27 -1.06 6.32 14.32
N ASN A 28 -1.47 6.94 13.50
CA ASN A 28 -1.44 8.29 12.95
C ASN A 28 -0.62 8.47 11.67
N ASP A 29 -0.36 7.40 10.91
CA ASP A 29 0.46 7.43 9.69
C ASP A 29 1.91 7.93 9.88
N ASN A 30 2.48 7.84 11.05
CA ASN A 30 3.90 8.12 11.22
C ASN A 30 4.72 6.99 10.57
N PRO A 31 5.50 7.24 9.54
CA PRO A 31 6.17 6.19 8.77
C PRO A 31 7.16 5.35 9.60
N LEU A 32 7.62 5.86 10.74
CA LEU A 32 8.55 5.15 11.63
C LEU A 32 7.87 4.52 12.84
N TYR A 33 6.55 4.56 12.90
CA TYR A 33 5.80 3.94 13.98
C TYR A 33 5.95 2.41 13.96
N ARG A 34 5.92 1.85 15.15
CA ARG A 34 5.80 0.42 15.42
C ARG A 34 4.99 0.21 16.69
N PRO A 35 4.18 -0.82 16.77
CA PRO A 35 3.52 -1.16 18.02
C PRO A 35 4.59 -1.57 19.06
N ASP A 36 4.45 -1.08 20.28
CA ASP A 36 5.26 -1.51 21.41
C ASP A 36 5.09 -3.00 21.67
N GLN A 37 6.05 -3.61 22.38
CA GLN A 37 5.94 -5.01 22.75
C GLN A 37 4.64 -5.27 23.53
N GLY A 38 3.88 -6.26 23.09
CA GLY A 38 2.61 -6.66 23.69
C GLY A 38 1.41 -5.81 23.29
N LYS A 39 1.58 -4.80 22.43
CA LYS A 39 0.49 -3.96 21.95
C LYS A 39 -0.04 -4.45 20.61
N PHE A 40 -1.36 -4.34 20.44
CA PHE A 40 -2.04 -4.54 19.18
C PHE A 40 -2.42 -3.21 18.55
N TYR A 41 -2.52 -3.18 17.24
CA TYR A 41 -3.18 -2.08 16.51
C TYR A 41 -4.10 -2.63 15.43
N SER A 42 -5.06 -1.81 15.05
CA SER A 42 -5.91 -2.02 13.88
C SER A 42 -5.92 -0.75 13.07
N MET A 43 -5.85 -0.88 11.75
CA MET A 43 -5.98 0.23 10.82
C MET A 43 -6.91 -0.14 9.68
N THR A 44 -7.95 0.67 9.52
CA THR A 44 -8.90 0.61 8.41
C THR A 44 -8.61 1.74 7.44
N GLU A 45 -8.59 1.44 6.16
CA GLU A 45 -8.50 2.43 5.10
C GLU A 45 -9.60 2.21 4.06
N VAL A 46 -10.21 3.30 3.61
CA VAL A 46 -11.18 3.28 2.50
C VAL A 46 -10.75 4.32 1.48
N ALA A 47 -10.67 3.92 0.22
CA ALA A 47 -10.20 4.78 -0.86
C ALA A 47 -11.05 4.65 -2.12
N SER A 48 -11.05 5.71 -2.92
CA SER A 48 -11.66 5.76 -4.24
C SER A 48 -10.82 6.61 -5.19
N ASN A 49 -11.22 6.66 -6.46
CA ASN A 49 -10.50 7.41 -7.50
C ASN A 49 -11.48 8.25 -8.33
N SER A 50 -11.10 9.49 -8.64
CA SER A 50 -11.93 10.43 -9.40
C SER A 50 -12.24 10.00 -10.84
N LYS A 51 -11.50 9.06 -11.40
CA LYS A 51 -11.75 8.46 -12.73
C LYS A 51 -12.67 7.24 -12.68
N ALA A 52 -12.88 6.71 -11.50
CA ALA A 52 -13.71 5.53 -11.23
C ALA A 52 -14.48 5.74 -9.92
N THR A 53 -15.30 6.79 -9.89
CA THR A 53 -16.03 7.24 -8.70
C THR A 53 -17.05 6.23 -8.17
N THR A 54 -17.42 5.25 -8.97
CA THR A 54 -18.26 4.11 -8.56
C THR A 54 -17.44 2.97 -7.95
N SER A 55 -16.12 3.05 -8.02
CA SER A 55 -15.22 2.02 -7.49
C SER A 55 -14.57 2.51 -6.21
N TRP A 56 -14.51 1.65 -5.22
CA TRP A 56 -13.81 1.89 -3.97
C TRP A 56 -13.07 0.64 -3.51
N ALA A 57 -12.08 0.83 -2.66
CA ALA A 57 -11.37 -0.24 -1.99
C ALA A 57 -11.41 0.01 -0.48
N ALA A 58 -11.47 -1.06 0.29
CA ALA A 58 -11.26 -1.01 1.72
C ALA A 58 -10.17 -2.00 2.11
N ALA A 59 -9.31 -1.61 3.01
CA ALA A 59 -8.27 -2.46 3.59
C ALA A 59 -8.35 -2.41 5.10
N GLU A 60 -8.04 -3.53 5.72
CA GLU A 60 -7.92 -3.67 7.17
C GLU A 60 -6.60 -4.34 7.50
N GLU A 61 -5.87 -3.77 8.44
CA GLU A 61 -4.63 -4.31 8.96
C GLU A 61 -4.69 -4.46 10.47
N PHE A 62 -4.31 -5.63 10.96
CA PHE A 62 -4.12 -5.91 12.38
C PHE A 62 -2.66 -6.25 12.63
N GLY A 63 -2.03 -5.54 13.55
CA GLY A 63 -0.64 -5.79 13.89
C GLY A 63 -0.41 -5.98 15.37
N TYR A 64 0.74 -6.57 15.69
CA TYR A 64 1.15 -6.89 17.05
C TYR A 64 2.67 -6.74 17.23
N GLY A 65 3.07 -6.04 18.29
CA GLY A 65 4.46 -5.94 18.71
C GLY A 65 4.90 -7.21 19.46
N ILE A 66 5.70 -8.05 18.80
CA ILE A 66 6.24 -9.27 19.44
C ILE A 66 7.35 -8.90 20.42
N THR A 67 8.22 -7.98 19.99
CA THR A 67 9.27 -7.37 20.81
C THR A 67 9.39 -5.89 20.46
N ASP A 68 10.19 -5.13 21.17
CA ASP A 68 10.48 -3.73 20.84
C ASP A 68 11.08 -3.55 19.43
N LYS A 69 11.56 -4.64 18.80
CA LYS A 69 12.18 -4.63 17.48
C LYS A 69 11.42 -5.40 16.40
N LEU A 70 10.53 -6.31 16.79
CA LEU A 70 9.84 -7.19 15.86
C LEU A 70 8.34 -7.00 15.95
N ALA A 71 7.70 -6.70 14.85
CA ALA A 71 6.25 -6.67 14.73
C ALA A 71 5.77 -7.57 13.58
N ILE A 72 4.56 -8.07 13.74
CA ILE A 72 3.84 -8.87 12.74
C ILE A 72 2.52 -8.18 12.43
N ALA A 73 2.07 -8.27 11.19
CA ALA A 73 0.77 -7.76 10.79
C ALA A 73 0.06 -8.74 9.86
N VAL A 74 -1.26 -8.76 9.92
CA VAL A 74 -2.14 -9.43 8.97
C VAL A 74 -2.98 -8.36 8.31
N ALA A 75 -3.00 -8.32 7.00
CA ALA A 75 -3.79 -7.37 6.23
C ALA A 75 -4.72 -8.09 5.26
N THR A 76 -5.86 -7.49 5.00
CA THR A 76 -6.82 -7.95 3.98
C THR A 76 -7.41 -6.75 3.26
N SER A 77 -7.81 -6.93 2.01
CA SER A 77 -8.49 -5.89 1.25
C SER A 77 -9.66 -6.44 0.45
N VAL A 78 -10.62 -5.57 0.20
CA VAL A 78 -11.76 -5.80 -0.67
C VAL A 78 -11.87 -4.67 -1.67
N ASN A 79 -12.31 -4.99 -2.88
CA ASN A 79 -12.54 -4.05 -3.96
C ASN A 79 -14.00 -4.11 -4.41
N GLU A 80 -14.54 -2.96 -4.74
CA GLU A 80 -15.88 -2.80 -5.27
C GLU A 80 -15.80 -2.03 -6.58
N THR A 81 -16.45 -2.54 -7.62
CA THR A 81 -16.40 -1.93 -8.94
C THR A 81 -17.67 -1.18 -9.35
N ASP A 82 -18.80 -1.42 -8.69
CA ASP A 82 -20.12 -0.90 -9.05
C ASP A 82 -21.03 -0.64 -7.83
N TRP A 83 -20.63 0.25 -6.91
CA TRP A 83 -21.44 0.69 -5.78
C TRP A 83 -22.25 -0.41 -5.07
N PHE A 84 -21.56 -1.34 -4.39
CA PHE A 84 -22.15 -2.42 -3.59
C PHE A 84 -22.87 -3.52 -4.38
N ASP A 85 -22.76 -3.55 -5.69
CA ASP A 85 -23.38 -4.62 -6.50
C ASP A 85 -22.53 -5.90 -6.50
N SER A 86 -21.22 -5.79 -6.34
CA SER A 86 -20.31 -6.93 -6.17
C SER A 86 -19.04 -6.53 -5.42
N SER A 87 -18.95 -6.82 -4.15
CA SER A 87 -17.71 -6.72 -3.41
C SER A 87 -16.86 -7.97 -3.64
N ASP A 88 -15.68 -7.80 -4.16
CA ASP A 88 -14.72 -8.88 -4.36
C ASP A 88 -13.58 -8.77 -3.32
N TRP A 89 -13.35 -9.88 -2.63
CA TRP A 89 -12.13 -10.01 -1.83
C TRP A 89 -10.90 -9.97 -2.76
N ASP A 90 -9.92 -9.14 -2.42
CA ASP A 90 -8.74 -8.91 -3.24
C ASP A 90 -7.54 -9.70 -2.70
N THR A 91 -7.08 -9.39 -1.52
CA THR A 91 -5.88 -10.02 -0.94
C THR A 91 -5.98 -10.26 0.55
N MET A 92 -5.22 -11.26 1.02
CA MET A 92 -4.88 -11.43 2.43
C MET A 92 -3.38 -11.68 2.53
N GLY A 93 -2.71 -11.00 3.45
CA GLY A 93 -1.28 -11.10 3.59
C GLY A 93 -0.80 -11.07 5.03
N LEU A 94 0.42 -11.57 5.20
CA LEU A 94 1.18 -11.53 6.44
C LEU A 94 2.39 -10.63 6.23
N GLY A 95 2.58 -9.66 7.12
CA GLY A 95 3.72 -8.74 7.13
C GLY A 95 4.61 -8.97 8.36
N LEU A 96 5.89 -8.75 8.19
CA LEU A 96 6.89 -8.72 9.25
C LEU A 96 7.68 -7.43 9.11
N SER A 97 8.00 -6.80 10.23
CA SER A 97 8.94 -5.69 10.26
C SER A 97 9.90 -5.82 11.43
N TYR A 98 11.19 -5.58 11.16
CA TYR A 98 12.26 -5.69 12.15
C TYR A 98 13.10 -4.42 12.19
N ARG A 99 13.14 -3.77 13.36
CA ARG A 99 13.98 -2.59 13.60
C ARG A 99 15.41 -2.99 13.88
N VAL A 100 16.30 -2.76 12.91
CA VAL A 100 17.73 -3.07 13.05
C VAL A 100 18.49 -1.98 13.79
N MET A 101 18.03 -0.72 13.69
CA MET A 101 18.64 0.42 14.35
C MET A 101 17.57 1.39 14.88
N ASP A 102 17.80 1.84 16.12
CA ASP A 102 17.06 2.94 16.74
C ASP A 102 18.04 3.70 17.62
N MET A 103 18.59 4.79 17.09
CA MET A 103 19.63 5.55 17.78
C MET A 103 19.65 7.01 17.33
N ASN A 104 19.65 7.93 18.31
CA ASN A 104 19.73 9.37 18.06
C ASN A 104 18.64 9.92 17.11
N GLY A 105 17.41 9.35 17.21
CA GLY A 105 16.29 9.69 16.36
C GLY A 105 16.34 9.06 14.96
N TRP A 106 17.43 8.37 14.60
CA TRP A 106 17.49 7.57 13.39
C TRP A 106 16.93 6.17 13.63
N MET A 107 16.14 5.71 12.70
CA MET A 107 15.53 4.39 12.71
C MET A 107 15.72 3.72 11.36
N VAL A 108 16.04 2.43 11.40
CA VAL A 108 16.17 1.59 10.20
C VAL A 108 15.36 0.33 10.42
N ASP A 109 14.40 0.09 9.54
CA ASP A 109 13.53 -1.08 9.56
C ASP A 109 13.75 -1.93 8.29
N LEU A 110 13.75 -3.25 8.46
CA LEU A 110 13.61 -4.22 7.40
C LEU A 110 12.18 -4.74 7.40
N THR A 111 11.59 -4.86 6.23
CA THR A 111 10.22 -5.34 6.04
C THR A 111 10.17 -6.53 5.12
N GLY A 112 9.20 -7.40 5.33
CA GLY A 112 8.90 -8.50 4.44
C GLY A 112 7.43 -8.83 4.52
N SER A 113 6.82 -9.21 3.41
CA SER A 113 5.44 -9.67 3.40
C SER A 113 5.21 -10.79 2.40
N TYR A 114 4.18 -11.58 2.67
CA TYR A 114 3.67 -12.60 1.78
C TYR A 114 2.15 -12.51 1.77
N GLY A 115 1.57 -12.47 0.59
CA GLY A 115 0.12 -12.39 0.41
C GLY A 115 -0.37 -13.39 -0.62
N VAL A 116 -1.64 -13.74 -0.48
CA VAL A 116 -2.39 -14.61 -1.39
C VAL A 116 -3.68 -13.93 -1.76
N GLY A 117 -4.20 -14.23 -2.95
CA GLY A 117 -5.48 -13.72 -3.39
C GLY A 117 -5.57 -13.59 -4.88
N PRO A 118 -6.74 -13.30 -5.42
CA PRO A 118 -6.87 -12.93 -6.80
C PRO A 118 -6.25 -11.54 -7.00
N VAL A 119 -5.19 -11.47 -7.77
CA VAL A 119 -4.58 -10.19 -8.20
C VAL A 119 -5.52 -9.39 -9.11
N MET A 120 -6.59 -10.02 -9.56
CA MET A 120 -7.70 -9.39 -10.27
C MET A 120 -9.04 -9.73 -9.62
N PRO A 121 -10.00 -8.78 -9.57
CA PRO A 121 -11.34 -9.07 -9.09
C PRO A 121 -11.98 -10.13 -9.98
N TYR A 122 -12.18 -11.31 -9.43
CA TYR A 122 -12.89 -12.41 -10.06
C TYR A 122 -14.22 -12.62 -9.32
N LYS A 123 -15.32 -12.77 -10.06
CA LYS A 123 -16.64 -13.03 -9.45
C LYS A 123 -16.66 -14.44 -8.87
N GLY A 124 -16.81 -14.55 -7.56
CA GLY A 124 -16.94 -15.83 -6.87
C GLY A 124 -16.71 -15.69 -5.36
N SER A 125 -17.15 -16.67 -4.59
CA SER A 125 -16.93 -16.66 -3.14
C SER A 125 -15.49 -16.99 -2.80
N PHE A 126 -15.00 -16.45 -1.66
CA PHE A 126 -13.68 -16.73 -1.12
C PHE A 126 -13.36 -18.24 -1.03
N LEU A 127 -14.36 -19.08 -0.81
CA LEU A 127 -14.20 -20.52 -0.64
C LEU A 127 -14.15 -21.32 -1.96
N ASP A 128 -14.52 -20.69 -3.08
CA ASP A 128 -14.60 -21.33 -4.38
C ASP A 128 -13.40 -21.03 -5.30
N LYS A 129 -12.38 -20.33 -4.79
CA LYS A 129 -11.24 -19.88 -5.59
C LYS A 129 -10.00 -20.72 -5.29
N ASP A 130 -9.34 -21.16 -6.33
CA ASP A 130 -7.96 -21.60 -6.23
C ASP A 130 -7.10 -20.39 -5.89
N LEU A 131 -6.48 -20.37 -4.72
CA LEU A 131 -5.57 -19.32 -4.26
C LEU A 131 -4.21 -19.49 -4.96
N THR A 132 -4.21 -19.35 -6.28
CA THR A 132 -3.03 -19.56 -7.12
C THR A 132 -2.21 -18.29 -7.27
N ASP A 133 -2.84 -17.13 -7.03
CA ASP A 133 -2.16 -15.84 -7.07
C ASP A 133 -1.47 -15.58 -5.74
N TYR A 134 -0.20 -15.24 -5.80
CA TYR A 134 0.58 -14.87 -4.61
C TYR A 134 1.54 -13.73 -4.90
N GLN A 135 1.86 -13.00 -3.86
CA GLN A 135 2.86 -11.93 -3.90
C GLN A 135 3.76 -11.99 -2.67
N TRP A 136 4.99 -11.57 -2.83
CA TRP A 136 5.87 -11.31 -1.71
C TRP A 136 6.61 -9.99 -1.91
N SER A 137 6.99 -9.39 -0.81
CA SER A 137 7.75 -8.15 -0.78
C SER A 137 8.89 -8.25 0.22
N ILE A 138 10.02 -7.65 -0.12
CA ILE A 138 11.10 -7.36 0.80
C ILE A 138 11.46 -5.89 0.67
N GLY A 139 11.73 -5.22 1.78
CA GLY A 139 12.04 -3.80 1.77
C GLY A 139 12.88 -3.36 2.95
N ALA A 140 13.31 -2.11 2.86
CA ALA A 140 13.98 -1.41 3.92
C ALA A 140 13.48 0.04 3.98
N GLN A 141 13.42 0.56 5.19
CA GLN A 141 13.06 1.94 5.45
C GLN A 141 14.11 2.55 6.37
N VAL A 142 14.47 3.79 6.09
CA VAL A 142 15.34 4.60 6.94
C VAL A 142 14.70 5.94 7.18
N GLY A 143 14.70 6.41 8.41
CA GLY A 143 14.13 7.71 8.69
C GLY A 143 14.66 8.33 9.96
N LYS A 144 14.23 9.56 10.20
CA LYS A 144 14.63 10.35 11.35
C LYS A 144 13.50 11.21 11.87
N THR A 145 13.33 11.20 13.19
CA THR A 145 12.46 12.15 13.87
C THR A 145 13.29 13.33 14.40
N MET A 146 12.86 14.54 14.06
CA MET A 146 13.50 15.82 14.38
C MET A 146 12.48 16.76 14.98
N GLY A 147 12.31 16.72 16.30
CA GLY A 147 11.25 17.45 16.97
C GLY A 147 9.87 16.96 16.54
N ASN A 148 9.10 17.83 15.90
CA ASN A 148 7.74 17.52 15.41
C ASN A 148 7.69 16.99 13.96
N LEU A 149 8.84 16.86 13.30
CA LEU A 149 8.95 16.37 11.93
C LEU A 149 9.62 14.99 11.90
N THR A 150 8.96 14.02 11.28
CA THR A 150 9.52 12.73 10.90
C THR A 150 9.66 12.66 9.38
N LEU A 151 10.83 12.28 8.91
CA LEU A 151 11.10 12.00 7.51
C LEU A 151 11.58 10.57 7.37
N ALA A 152 11.08 9.85 6.39
CA ALA A 152 11.52 8.50 6.06
C ALA A 152 11.70 8.33 4.56
N GLY A 153 12.66 7.51 4.18
CA GLY A 153 12.81 7.00 2.82
C GLY A 153 12.69 5.49 2.83
N HIS A 154 12.10 4.91 1.81
CA HIS A 154 11.92 3.47 1.71
C HIS A 154 12.26 2.95 0.32
N VAL A 155 12.67 1.70 0.27
CA VAL A 155 12.85 0.92 -0.95
C VAL A 155 12.27 -0.47 -0.72
N ALA A 156 11.57 -1.01 -1.71
CA ALA A 156 11.08 -2.37 -1.68
C ALA A 156 11.17 -3.02 -3.06
N MET A 157 11.26 -4.32 -3.07
CA MET A 157 11.11 -5.16 -4.24
C MET A 157 9.94 -6.10 -4.00
N ASP A 158 9.01 -6.11 -4.92
CA ASP A 158 7.82 -6.96 -4.89
C ASP A 158 7.90 -7.97 -6.03
N TYR A 159 7.40 -9.15 -5.80
CA TYR A 159 7.16 -10.16 -6.81
C TYR A 159 5.70 -10.55 -6.77
N VAL A 160 5.07 -10.58 -7.93
CA VAL A 160 3.68 -10.98 -8.11
C VAL A 160 3.60 -12.13 -9.08
N ASN A 161 2.99 -13.22 -8.68
CA ASN A 161 2.59 -14.32 -9.55
C ASN A 161 1.07 -14.35 -9.64
N SER A 162 0.54 -14.42 -10.84
CA SER A 162 -0.89 -14.52 -11.08
C SER A 162 -1.17 -15.52 -12.17
N GLU A 163 -1.68 -16.68 -11.79
CA GLU A 163 -2.14 -17.71 -12.72
C GLU A 163 -3.44 -17.32 -13.42
N SER A 164 -4.22 -16.44 -12.80
CA SER A 164 -5.49 -15.93 -13.37
C SER A 164 -5.28 -15.16 -14.66
N PHE A 165 -4.08 -14.68 -14.93
CA PHE A 165 -3.76 -14.02 -16.18
C PHE A 165 -3.40 -14.93 -17.34
N ASN A 166 -3.22 -16.22 -17.09
CA ASN A 166 -3.08 -17.30 -18.07
C ASN A 166 -2.11 -17.03 -19.25
N TRP A 167 -1.03 -16.24 -19.01
CA TRP A 167 -0.25 -15.70 -20.12
C TRP A 167 1.24 -16.03 -20.10
N ASN A 168 1.74 -16.51 -19.01
CA ASN A 168 3.01 -17.26 -18.84
C ASN A 168 3.16 -17.62 -17.36
N ASP A 169 3.72 -18.78 -17.09
CA ASP A 169 3.99 -19.31 -15.73
C ASP A 169 4.97 -18.48 -14.89
N ASP A 170 5.43 -17.35 -15.41
CA ASP A 170 6.40 -16.48 -14.76
C ASP A 170 5.72 -15.20 -14.22
N GLY A 171 5.85 -14.92 -12.95
CA GLY A 171 5.47 -13.66 -12.34
C GLY A 171 6.33 -12.48 -12.81
N TRP A 172 6.07 -11.30 -12.25
CA TRP A 172 6.86 -10.09 -12.53
C TRP A 172 7.36 -9.43 -11.25
N HIS A 173 8.44 -8.67 -11.37
CA HIS A 173 9.01 -7.90 -10.28
C HIS A 173 8.70 -6.41 -10.45
N THR A 174 8.43 -5.75 -9.32
CA THR A 174 8.38 -4.30 -9.25
C THR A 174 9.35 -3.79 -8.20
N VAL A 175 9.85 -2.57 -8.41
CA VAL A 175 10.64 -1.84 -7.42
C VAL A 175 9.84 -0.62 -7.00
N ARG A 176 9.76 -0.41 -5.70
CA ARG A 176 9.21 0.81 -5.10
C ARG A 176 10.33 1.60 -4.43
N LEU A 177 10.32 2.90 -4.63
CA LEU A 177 11.23 3.85 -4.00
C LEU A 177 10.43 5.08 -3.60
N GLY A 178 10.46 5.45 -2.34
CA GLY A 178 9.68 6.58 -1.88
C GLY A 178 10.28 7.32 -0.71
N ALA A 179 9.61 8.42 -0.39
CA ALA A 179 9.90 9.23 0.78
C ALA A 179 8.61 9.74 1.39
N ASP A 180 8.54 9.71 2.72
CA ASP A 180 7.40 10.09 3.52
C ASP A 180 7.75 11.16 4.53
N ALA A 181 6.81 12.02 4.81
CA ALA A 181 6.90 13.07 5.81
C ALA A 181 5.68 13.03 6.73
N PHE A 182 5.92 13.17 8.02
CA PHE A 182 4.91 13.32 9.05
C PHE A 182 5.25 14.52 9.91
N LEU A 183 4.33 15.50 9.98
CA LEU A 183 4.52 16.73 10.73
C LEU A 183 3.43 16.86 11.79
N THR A 184 3.79 16.72 13.05
CA THR A 184 2.90 17.01 14.19
C THR A 184 2.72 18.54 14.32
N LEU A 185 1.50 19.01 14.15
CA LEU A 185 1.16 20.43 14.30
C LEU A 185 0.88 20.78 15.76
N ASN A 186 0.19 19.91 16.47
CA ASN A 186 -0.14 19.97 17.89
C ASN A 186 -0.56 18.58 18.38
N ASP A 187 -1.06 18.47 19.61
CA ASP A 187 -1.44 17.19 20.24
C ASP A 187 -2.49 16.41 19.45
N ASN A 188 -3.33 17.09 18.68
CA ASN A 188 -4.43 16.46 17.96
C ASN A 188 -4.20 16.38 16.45
N TRP A 189 -3.44 17.28 15.84
CA TRP A 189 -3.35 17.40 14.39
C TRP A 189 -1.96 17.08 13.86
N ALA A 190 -1.92 16.29 12.80
CA ALA A 190 -0.71 16.07 12.03
C ALA A 190 -0.98 16.19 10.52
N LEU A 191 0.03 16.62 9.77
CA LEU A 191 0.08 16.54 8.32
C LEU A 191 0.92 15.36 7.92
N VAL A 192 0.47 14.66 6.89
CA VAL A 192 1.15 13.52 6.28
C VAL A 192 1.34 13.77 4.80
N GLY A 193 2.38 13.22 4.23
CA GLY A 193 2.59 13.30 2.78
C GLY A 193 3.71 12.39 2.35
N GLY A 194 3.67 11.99 1.09
CA GLY A 194 4.66 11.11 0.53
C GLY A 194 4.76 11.22 -0.98
N VAL A 195 5.85 10.72 -1.50
CA VAL A 195 6.07 10.52 -2.92
C VAL A 195 6.69 9.15 -3.12
N GLU A 196 6.13 8.38 -4.05
CA GLU A 196 6.62 7.04 -4.36
C GLU A 196 6.73 6.84 -5.88
N TYR A 197 7.80 6.20 -6.29
CA TYR A 197 7.96 5.62 -7.61
C TYR A 197 7.77 4.11 -7.52
N THR A 198 6.87 3.57 -8.34
CA THR A 198 6.71 2.14 -8.56
C THR A 198 7.03 1.82 -10.01
N GLY A 199 7.98 0.93 -10.25
CA GLY A 199 8.42 0.56 -11.59
C GLY A 199 8.57 -0.93 -11.78
N THR A 200 8.13 -1.45 -12.93
CA THR A 200 8.32 -2.85 -13.30
C THR A 200 9.73 -3.05 -13.83
N THR A 201 10.43 -4.07 -13.33
CA THR A 201 11.82 -4.38 -13.71
C THR A 201 11.89 -5.38 -14.87
N ASP A 202 10.81 -6.11 -15.13
CA ASP A 202 10.76 -7.17 -16.13
C ASP A 202 10.03 -6.73 -17.40
N ASP A 203 10.60 -7.09 -18.54
CA ASP A 203 9.94 -7.01 -19.86
C ASP A 203 9.00 -8.22 -20.01
N LYS A 204 7.81 -8.15 -19.41
CA LYS A 204 6.82 -9.22 -19.53
C LYS A 204 5.70 -8.87 -20.47
N MET A 205 5.18 -9.88 -21.14
CA MET A 205 4.02 -9.73 -22.02
C MET A 205 2.73 -9.99 -21.26
N PHE A 206 1.86 -9.01 -21.18
CA PHE A 206 0.47 -9.19 -20.82
C PHE A 206 -0.32 -9.58 -22.09
N GLY A 207 -0.45 -10.87 -22.35
CA GLY A 207 -1.01 -11.38 -23.59
C GLY A 207 -0.21 -10.94 -24.80
N LYS A 208 -0.81 -10.09 -25.66
CA LYS A 208 -0.15 -9.52 -26.83
C LYS A 208 0.51 -8.15 -26.57
N VAL A 209 0.43 -7.65 -25.35
CA VAL A 209 0.96 -6.34 -24.97
C VAL A 209 2.24 -6.53 -24.19
N LYS A 210 3.36 -6.11 -24.73
CA LYS A 210 4.62 -6.07 -24.04
C LYS A 210 4.61 -4.89 -23.06
N VAL A 211 4.79 -5.14 -21.77
CA VAL A 211 4.94 -4.11 -20.75
C VAL A 211 6.43 -3.86 -20.55
N GLU A 212 6.98 -2.92 -21.28
CA GLU A 212 8.37 -2.50 -21.12
C GLU A 212 8.43 -1.29 -20.19
N ASN A 213 9.26 -1.37 -19.16
CA ASN A 213 9.57 -0.22 -18.30
C ASN A 213 8.32 0.58 -17.85
N ALA A 214 7.27 -0.12 -17.41
CA ALA A 214 6.13 0.53 -16.80
C ALA A 214 6.54 1.15 -15.46
N GLY A 215 6.11 2.37 -15.22
CA GLY A 215 6.41 3.05 -13.95
C GLY A 215 5.43 4.17 -13.66
N THR A 216 5.24 4.44 -12.37
CA THR A 216 4.32 5.47 -11.89
C THR A 216 4.96 6.24 -10.76
N TRP A 217 4.90 7.55 -10.83
CA TRP A 217 5.15 8.44 -9.69
C TRP A 217 3.83 8.81 -9.05
N THR A 218 3.71 8.61 -7.75
CA THR A 218 2.53 8.96 -6.98
C THR A 218 2.92 9.93 -5.87
N GLY A 219 2.17 11.00 -5.72
CA GLY A 219 2.28 11.91 -4.60
C GLY A 219 1.00 11.90 -3.78
N THR A 220 1.13 11.94 -2.45
CA THR A 220 0.02 11.98 -1.50
C THR A 220 0.19 13.11 -0.50
N VAL A 221 -0.92 13.66 -0.04
CA VAL A 221 -0.97 14.59 1.07
C VAL A 221 -2.24 14.35 1.87
N GLY A 222 -2.15 14.41 3.19
CA GLY A 222 -3.27 14.15 4.07
C GLY A 222 -3.15 14.90 5.39
N VAL A 223 -4.19 14.77 6.18
CA VAL A 223 -4.29 15.32 7.51
C VAL A 223 -4.88 14.27 8.44
N ASN A 224 -4.31 14.14 9.63
CA ASN A 224 -4.77 13.23 10.66
C ASN A 224 -5.21 14.01 11.89
N TYR A 225 -6.26 13.54 12.52
CA TYR A 225 -6.77 14.04 13.80
C TYR A 225 -6.74 12.91 14.84
N ASN A 226 -5.91 13.09 15.86
CA ASN A 226 -5.85 12.22 17.02
C ASN A 226 -6.93 12.65 18.02
N PHE A 227 -7.94 11.83 18.22
CA PHE A 227 -8.99 12.14 19.20
C PHE A 227 -8.68 11.53 20.59
N CYS A 228 -7.70 10.66 20.67
CA CYS A 228 -7.03 10.24 21.91
C CYS A 228 -5.60 9.74 21.58
N GLU A 229 -4.82 9.42 22.63
CA GLU A 229 -3.43 8.98 22.48
C GLU A 229 -3.28 7.73 21.60
N ASN A 230 -4.32 6.90 21.54
CA ASN A 230 -4.29 5.59 20.92
C ASN A 230 -5.17 5.49 19.66
N SER A 231 -5.73 6.59 19.17
CA SER A 231 -6.59 6.50 17.99
C SER A 231 -6.63 7.79 17.18
N PHE A 232 -6.73 7.62 15.86
CA PHE A 232 -6.84 8.74 14.94
C PHE A 232 -7.84 8.45 13.82
N VAL A 233 -8.28 9.51 13.18
CA VAL A 233 -8.95 9.50 11.88
C VAL A 233 -8.17 10.39 10.93
N GLY A 234 -7.99 9.94 9.71
CA GLY A 234 -7.26 10.68 8.68
C GLY A 234 -8.04 10.78 7.38
N ALA A 235 -7.67 11.78 6.59
CA ALA A 235 -8.13 11.91 5.21
C ALA A 235 -6.96 12.33 4.33
N TYR A 236 -6.94 11.83 3.10
CA TYR A 236 -5.87 12.15 2.17
C TYR A 236 -6.38 12.29 0.74
N VAL A 237 -5.58 12.98 -0.07
CA VAL A 237 -5.68 12.99 -1.52
C VAL A 237 -4.33 12.64 -2.11
N GLY A 238 -4.34 11.83 -3.17
CA GLY A 238 -3.16 11.43 -3.91
C GLY A 238 -3.36 11.57 -5.42
N ARG A 239 -2.26 11.63 -6.15
CA ARG A 239 -2.29 11.65 -7.60
C ARG A 239 -1.07 10.94 -8.16
N ALA A 240 -1.28 10.11 -9.19
CA ALA A 240 -0.18 9.71 -10.04
C ALA A 240 0.28 10.94 -10.84
N MET A 241 1.51 11.38 -10.59
CA MET A 241 2.10 12.57 -11.24
C MET A 241 2.50 12.27 -12.68
N SER A 242 2.96 11.04 -12.92
CA SER A 242 3.24 10.53 -14.24
C SER A 242 3.11 9.01 -14.25
N HIS A 243 2.75 8.48 -15.39
CA HIS A 243 2.59 7.06 -15.58
C HIS A 243 3.23 6.69 -16.92
N LYS A 244 4.10 5.69 -16.92
CA LYS A 244 4.72 5.15 -18.12
C LYS A 244 4.16 3.75 -18.39
N ALA A 245 3.54 3.58 -19.54
CA ALA A 245 3.08 2.28 -20.02
C ALA A 245 3.39 2.16 -21.52
N ALA A 246 3.88 1.01 -21.95
CA ALA A 246 4.25 0.76 -23.35
C ALA A 246 5.24 1.79 -23.92
N GLY A 247 6.14 2.31 -23.09
CA GLY A 247 7.16 3.28 -23.49
C GLY A 247 6.73 4.75 -23.47
N GLU A 248 5.45 5.05 -23.28
CA GLU A 248 4.92 6.42 -23.27
C GLU A 248 4.53 6.89 -21.87
N TRP A 249 4.78 8.16 -21.56
CA TRP A 249 4.36 8.81 -20.32
C TRP A 249 2.99 9.45 -20.48
N SER A 250 2.09 9.20 -19.52
CA SER A 250 0.77 9.82 -19.42
C SER A 250 0.58 10.41 -18.02
N THR A 251 -0.10 11.55 -17.94
CA THR A 251 -0.44 12.21 -16.67
C THR A 251 -1.92 12.09 -16.30
N ASP A 252 -2.72 11.38 -17.09
CA ASP A 252 -4.17 11.30 -16.90
C ASP A 252 -4.61 10.16 -15.96
N ALA A 253 -4.06 10.13 -14.75
CA ALA A 253 -4.34 9.08 -13.77
C ALA A 253 -5.48 9.40 -12.79
N GLY A 254 -6.02 10.62 -12.80
CA GLY A 254 -7.02 11.06 -11.83
C GLY A 254 -6.45 11.34 -10.45
N PHE A 255 -7.33 11.63 -9.50
CA PHE A 255 -7.01 11.80 -8.10
C PHE A 255 -7.53 10.59 -7.31
N ALA A 256 -6.70 10.02 -6.44
CA ALA A 256 -7.14 9.14 -5.38
C ALA A 256 -7.51 9.98 -4.16
N PHE A 257 -8.49 9.54 -3.40
CA PHE A 257 -8.86 10.12 -2.12
C PHE A 257 -9.32 9.01 -1.18
N GLY A 258 -9.06 9.19 0.09
CA GLY A 258 -9.41 8.17 1.06
C GLY A 258 -9.49 8.70 2.47
N GLY A 259 -9.98 7.82 3.34
CA GLY A 259 -10.03 8.01 4.77
C GLY A 259 -9.38 6.84 5.49
N LYS A 260 -8.80 7.13 6.65
CA LYS A 260 -8.15 6.15 7.51
C LYS A 260 -8.69 6.26 8.94
N PHE A 261 -8.74 5.14 9.61
CA PHE A 261 -9.00 5.05 11.04
C PHE A 261 -7.99 4.07 11.64
N GLY A 262 -7.32 4.48 12.71
CA GLY A 262 -6.38 3.63 13.41
C GLY A 262 -6.59 3.66 14.92
N ILE A 263 -6.40 2.51 15.56
CA ILE A 263 -6.49 2.34 17.01
C ILE A 263 -5.42 1.37 17.50
N GLN A 264 -4.84 1.67 18.67
CA GLN A 264 -3.93 0.78 19.41
C GLN A 264 -4.54 0.41 20.75
N PHE A 265 -4.30 -0.80 21.21
CA PHE A 265 -4.79 -1.32 22.51
C PHE A 265 -3.86 -2.39 23.10
#